data_eac51e84e276d17e6ba99de8a275c6b8
#
_entry.id   eac51e84e276d17e6ba99de8a275c6b8
#
_cell.length_a   1.000
_cell.length_b   1.000
_cell.length_c   1.000
_cell.angle_alpha   90.00
_cell.angle_beta   90.00
_cell.angle_gamma   90.00
#
_symmetry.space_group_name_H-M   'P 1'
#
loop_
_entity.id
_entity.type
_entity.pdbx_description
1 polymer ?
#
loop_
_entity_poly.entity_id
_entity_poly.type
_entity_poly.pdbx_seq_one_letter_code
_entity_poly.pdbx_strand_id
1 'polypeptide(L)'
;MAILRVKRGTTKPSTANLAYVGELAFDYTNNALYARNTTSVVKVGGELEMIYSYEGTASLLSVSLTFDPSYIYKVHVIATTQGSSVDSSSTVLYYRTSGLTNLVGTNIATYTNDALSGVTKSSGRNTSVFTIPDVHSSGVTLTSGISKVIDFEISPTFSTSLSAIQQWVTYGKAVTTVTGQANATITMVDFAHSIFGTIGNLYINPGLDLGSPDLISVSIYRTARK
;
A
#
# COMPACT_ATOMS: atom_id res chain seq x y z
N MET A 1 -3.07 -46.77 2.86
CA MET A 1 -2.41 -45.53 2.42
C MET A 1 -3.49 -44.60 1.90
N ALA A 2 -3.71 -43.43 2.53
CA ALA A 2 -4.72 -42.48 2.08
C ALA A 2 -4.15 -41.63 0.93
N ILE A 3 -4.81 -41.63 -0.23
CA ILE A 3 -4.40 -40.83 -1.38
C ILE A 3 -5.17 -39.52 -1.29
N LEU A 4 -4.47 -38.42 -1.05
CA LEU A 4 -5.04 -37.09 -1.15
C LEU A 4 -5.20 -36.73 -2.62
N ARG A 5 -6.44 -36.59 -3.09
CA ARG A 5 -6.74 -36.13 -4.44
C ARG A 5 -7.17 -34.67 -4.39
N VAL A 6 -6.43 -33.81 -5.09
CA VAL A 6 -6.78 -32.39 -5.27
C VAL A 6 -7.47 -32.25 -6.63
N LYS A 7 -8.71 -31.80 -6.63
CA LYS A 7 -9.41 -31.43 -7.85
C LYS A 7 -8.77 -30.20 -8.50
N ARG A 8 -8.89 -30.06 -9.79
CA ARG A 8 -8.22 -29.00 -10.56
C ARG A 8 -9.20 -28.39 -11.53
N GLY A 9 -9.12 -27.07 -11.70
CA GLY A 9 -9.99 -26.32 -12.62
C GLY A 9 -9.44 -24.93 -12.92
N THR A 10 -10.16 -24.22 -13.76
CA THR A 10 -9.82 -22.84 -14.18
C THR A 10 -10.73 -21.79 -13.56
N THR A 11 -11.60 -22.19 -12.62
CA THR A 11 -12.53 -21.31 -11.92
C THR A 11 -12.63 -21.69 -10.46
N LYS A 12 -13.05 -20.73 -9.63
CA LYS A 12 -13.36 -21.00 -8.23
C LYS A 12 -14.37 -22.15 -8.11
N PRO A 13 -14.05 -23.21 -7.34
CA PRO A 13 -14.98 -24.33 -7.18
C PRO A 13 -16.22 -23.93 -6.39
N SER A 14 -17.34 -24.54 -6.72
CA SER A 14 -18.57 -24.45 -5.94
C SER A 14 -18.70 -25.64 -4.97
N THR A 15 -19.69 -25.59 -4.08
CA THR A 15 -20.01 -26.73 -3.19
C THR A 15 -20.44 -27.99 -3.97
N ALA A 16 -20.96 -27.84 -5.18
CA ALA A 16 -21.29 -28.95 -6.06
C ALA A 16 -20.02 -29.63 -6.64
N ASN A 17 -18.94 -28.87 -6.83
CA ASN A 17 -17.68 -29.40 -7.32
C ASN A 17 -16.88 -30.15 -6.23
N LEU A 18 -17.05 -29.78 -4.97
CA LEU A 18 -16.41 -30.37 -3.81
C LEU A 18 -17.48 -31.07 -2.97
N ALA A 19 -17.58 -32.41 -3.09
CA ALA A 19 -18.68 -33.18 -2.48
C ALA A 19 -18.52 -33.29 -0.96
N TYR A 20 -17.30 -33.36 -0.45
CA TYR A 20 -17.02 -33.64 0.96
C TYR A 20 -16.33 -32.51 1.68
N VAL A 21 -16.63 -32.33 2.98
CA VAL A 21 -15.92 -31.42 3.86
C VAL A 21 -14.43 -31.80 3.92
N GLY A 22 -13.57 -30.79 3.77
CA GLY A 22 -12.11 -30.99 3.72
C GLY A 22 -11.59 -31.34 2.33
N GLU A 23 -12.45 -31.54 1.33
CA GLU A 23 -12.00 -31.78 -0.04
C GLU A 23 -11.34 -30.51 -0.62
N LEU A 24 -10.22 -30.70 -1.35
CA LEU A 24 -9.40 -29.62 -1.88
C LEU A 24 -9.56 -29.48 -3.39
N ALA A 25 -9.51 -28.25 -3.88
CA ALA A 25 -9.41 -27.94 -5.31
C ALA A 25 -8.40 -26.80 -5.56
N PHE A 26 -7.68 -26.90 -6.67
CA PHE A 26 -6.76 -25.89 -7.14
C PHE A 26 -7.33 -25.19 -8.39
N ASP A 27 -7.43 -23.86 -8.32
CA ASP A 27 -7.82 -23.00 -9.44
C ASP A 27 -6.55 -22.46 -10.11
N TYR A 28 -6.28 -22.91 -11.32
CA TYR A 28 -5.07 -22.54 -12.07
C TYR A 28 -5.11 -21.08 -12.55
N THR A 29 -6.28 -20.55 -12.84
CA THR A 29 -6.41 -19.18 -13.34
C THR A 29 -6.04 -18.17 -12.26
N ASN A 30 -6.44 -18.44 -11.01
CA ASN A 30 -6.22 -17.54 -9.89
C ASN A 30 -5.10 -18.01 -8.96
N ASN A 31 -4.39 -19.10 -9.29
CA ASN A 31 -3.37 -19.72 -8.44
C ASN A 31 -3.83 -19.91 -6.99
N ALA A 32 -5.04 -20.39 -6.81
CA ALA A 32 -5.69 -20.46 -5.52
C ALA A 32 -6.08 -21.89 -5.14
N LEU A 33 -5.77 -22.28 -3.90
CA LEU A 33 -6.23 -23.51 -3.30
C LEU A 33 -7.52 -23.24 -2.52
N TYR A 34 -8.50 -24.11 -2.68
CA TYR A 34 -9.79 -24.04 -2.00
C TYR A 34 -10.04 -25.33 -1.21
N ALA A 35 -10.77 -25.21 -0.11
CA ALA A 35 -11.29 -26.32 0.65
C ALA A 35 -12.78 -26.15 0.90
N ARG A 36 -13.53 -27.25 0.96
CA ARG A 36 -14.89 -27.24 1.40
C ARG A 36 -14.97 -27.32 2.92
N ASN A 37 -15.65 -26.35 3.54
CA ASN A 37 -16.16 -26.49 4.92
C ASN A 37 -17.60 -27.03 4.91
N THR A 38 -18.28 -27.03 6.03
CA THR A 38 -19.65 -27.56 6.16
C THR A 38 -20.67 -26.83 5.28
N THR A 39 -20.49 -25.55 5.00
CA THR A 39 -21.50 -24.69 4.37
C THR A 39 -21.05 -24.08 3.04
N SER A 40 -19.73 -23.93 2.83
CA SER A 40 -19.19 -23.18 1.70
C SER A 40 -17.84 -23.72 1.24
N VAL A 41 -17.35 -23.17 0.12
CA VAL A 41 -16.00 -23.38 -0.36
C VAL A 41 -15.16 -22.13 -0.03
N VAL A 42 -14.10 -22.33 0.74
CA VAL A 42 -13.21 -21.28 1.23
C VAL A 42 -11.82 -21.40 0.61
N LYS A 43 -11.17 -20.29 0.38
CA LYS A 43 -9.78 -20.26 -0.07
C LYS A 43 -8.87 -20.72 1.08
N VAL A 44 -7.98 -21.67 0.80
CA VAL A 44 -7.01 -22.20 1.76
C VAL A 44 -5.70 -21.49 1.59
N GLY A 45 -5.26 -20.84 2.63
CA GLY A 45 -4.02 -20.07 2.58
C GLY A 45 -4.15 -18.79 1.77
N GLY A 46 -3.31 -17.82 2.06
CA GLY A 46 -3.31 -16.54 1.36
C GLY A 46 -4.55 -15.72 1.67
N GLU A 47 -4.61 -15.16 2.87
CA GLU A 47 -5.59 -14.11 3.18
C GLU A 47 -5.35 -12.85 2.33
N LEU A 48 -4.17 -12.74 1.70
CA LEU A 48 -3.79 -11.61 0.86
C LEU A 48 -4.05 -11.95 -0.62
N GLU A 49 -4.95 -11.21 -1.23
CA GLU A 49 -5.22 -11.22 -2.66
C GLU A 49 -4.53 -10.02 -3.30
N MET A 50 -3.63 -10.22 -4.24
CA MET A 50 -3.05 -9.13 -5.02
C MET A 50 -4.09 -8.62 -6.01
N ILE A 51 -4.47 -7.34 -5.89
CA ILE A 51 -5.52 -6.71 -6.69
C ILE A 51 -4.99 -5.65 -7.65
N TYR A 52 -3.74 -5.22 -7.45
CA TYR A 52 -3.08 -4.26 -8.31
C TYR A 52 -1.57 -4.48 -8.27
N SER A 53 -0.94 -4.36 -9.44
CA SER A 53 0.51 -4.35 -9.58
C SER A 53 0.88 -3.40 -10.71
N TYR A 54 1.91 -2.60 -10.48
CA TYR A 54 2.50 -1.70 -11.45
C TYR A 54 4.00 -1.69 -11.30
N GLU A 55 4.70 -1.67 -12.43
CA GLU A 55 6.14 -1.43 -12.50
C GLU A 55 6.42 -0.53 -13.70
N GLY A 56 7.18 0.55 -13.49
CA GLY A 56 7.46 1.52 -14.54
C GLY A 56 8.22 2.74 -14.03
N THR A 57 8.16 3.84 -14.78
CA THR A 57 8.93 5.06 -14.54
C THR A 57 8.06 6.29 -14.25
N ALA A 58 6.80 6.11 -13.90
CA ALA A 58 5.90 7.22 -13.62
C ALA A 58 6.27 7.95 -12.32
N SER A 59 6.44 9.27 -12.37
CA SER A 59 6.69 10.11 -11.19
C SER A 59 5.45 10.25 -10.28
N LEU A 60 4.26 10.12 -10.85
CA LEU A 60 2.99 10.12 -10.15
C LEU A 60 2.16 8.93 -10.63
N LEU A 61 1.84 8.04 -9.72
CA LEU A 61 1.00 6.89 -10.01
C LEU A 61 -0.43 7.14 -9.55
N SER A 62 -1.37 7.00 -10.47
CA SER A 62 -2.81 7.00 -10.18
C SER A 62 -3.32 5.56 -10.20
N VAL A 63 -3.74 5.08 -9.04
CA VAL A 63 -4.36 3.77 -8.90
C VAL A 63 -5.87 3.95 -8.84
N SER A 64 -6.56 3.63 -9.93
CA SER A 64 -8.02 3.64 -9.98
C SER A 64 -8.54 2.33 -9.40
N LEU A 65 -8.90 2.37 -8.13
CA LEU A 65 -9.38 1.22 -7.37
C LEU A 65 -10.43 1.68 -6.38
N THR A 66 -11.63 1.11 -6.47
CA THR A 66 -12.67 1.33 -5.47
C THR A 66 -12.35 0.51 -4.21
N PHE A 67 -12.16 1.20 -3.11
CA PHE A 67 -11.88 0.57 -1.82
C PHE A 67 -13.20 0.15 -1.15
N ASP A 68 -13.37 -1.16 -0.98
CA ASP A 68 -14.53 -1.78 -0.34
C ASP A 68 -14.28 -1.91 1.16
N PRO A 69 -15.18 -1.41 2.04
CA PRO A 69 -15.01 -1.49 3.50
C PRO A 69 -15.06 -2.90 4.08
N SER A 70 -15.38 -3.90 3.27
CA SER A 70 -15.29 -5.31 3.68
C SER A 70 -13.86 -5.84 3.72
N TYR A 71 -12.88 -5.03 3.26
CA TYR A 71 -11.49 -5.44 3.14
C TYR A 71 -10.54 -4.47 3.85
N ILE A 72 -9.40 -4.99 4.21
CA ILE A 72 -8.20 -4.27 4.60
C ILE A 72 -7.23 -4.34 3.41
N TYR A 73 -6.58 -3.24 3.10
CA TYR A 73 -5.65 -3.13 1.96
C TYR A 73 -4.24 -2.92 2.46
N LYS A 74 -3.29 -3.65 1.89
CA LYS A 74 -1.85 -3.46 2.12
C LYS A 74 -1.21 -2.96 0.85
N VAL A 75 -0.50 -1.86 0.94
CA VAL A 75 0.16 -1.20 -0.18
C VAL A 75 1.65 -1.24 0.05
N HIS A 76 2.39 -1.75 -0.92
CA HIS A 76 3.84 -1.77 -0.95
C HIS A 76 4.32 -0.95 -2.14
N VAL A 77 5.20 0.00 -1.88
CA VAL A 77 5.78 0.88 -2.91
C VAL A 77 7.30 0.80 -2.81
N ILE A 78 7.95 0.57 -3.93
CA ILE A 78 9.39 0.75 -4.07
C ILE A 78 9.60 1.79 -5.15
N ALA A 79 10.41 2.80 -4.88
CA ALA A 79 10.80 3.80 -5.87
C ALA A 79 12.30 4.04 -5.77
N THR A 80 12.98 4.01 -6.92
CA THR A 80 14.42 4.23 -7.01
C THR A 80 14.75 5.22 -8.10
N THR A 81 15.78 6.00 -7.87
CA THR A 81 16.38 6.84 -8.91
C THR A 81 17.89 6.79 -8.82
N GLN A 82 18.56 6.84 -9.97
CA GLN A 82 20.00 6.90 -10.10
C GLN A 82 20.34 8.15 -10.91
N GLY A 83 21.19 9.00 -10.39
CA GLY A 83 21.55 10.22 -11.12
C GLY A 83 22.45 11.17 -10.35
N SER A 84 23.12 12.07 -11.06
CA SER A 84 24.12 12.99 -10.50
C SER A 84 23.53 14.24 -9.82
N SER A 85 22.22 14.42 -9.84
CA SER A 85 21.56 15.55 -9.16
C SER A 85 20.12 15.16 -8.86
N VAL A 86 19.93 14.41 -7.80
CA VAL A 86 18.60 13.95 -7.40
C VAL A 86 18.18 14.73 -6.16
N ASP A 87 17.12 15.49 -6.27
CA ASP A 87 16.43 16.04 -5.12
C ASP A 87 15.38 15.03 -4.64
N SER A 88 15.40 14.74 -3.35
CA SER A 88 14.36 13.99 -2.71
C SER A 88 13.38 14.95 -2.05
N SER A 89 12.14 14.86 -2.44
CA SER A 89 11.04 15.57 -1.79
C SER A 89 10.19 14.60 -0.98
N SER A 90 9.32 15.14 -0.13
CA SER A 90 8.38 14.36 0.66
C SER A 90 7.52 13.48 -0.23
N THR A 91 7.29 12.24 0.18
CA THR A 91 6.28 11.40 -0.46
C THR A 91 4.90 11.93 -0.18
N VAL A 92 4.06 11.98 -1.20
CA VAL A 92 2.71 12.51 -1.11
C VAL A 92 1.69 11.45 -1.51
N LEU A 93 0.68 11.27 -0.66
CA LEU A 93 -0.47 10.42 -0.93
C LEU A 93 -1.72 11.30 -1.09
N TYR A 94 -2.50 11.04 -2.13
CA TYR A 94 -3.80 11.65 -2.35
C TYR A 94 -4.87 10.56 -2.36
N TYR A 95 -5.91 10.74 -1.57
CA TYR A 95 -7.09 9.91 -1.60
C TYR A 95 -8.22 10.70 -2.23
N ARG A 96 -8.83 10.16 -3.28
CA ARG A 96 -9.86 10.84 -4.05
C ARG A 96 -11.10 9.98 -4.18
N THR A 97 -12.24 10.63 -4.35
CA THR A 97 -13.46 9.96 -4.79
C THR A 97 -13.32 9.46 -6.23
N SER A 98 -14.25 8.64 -6.71
CA SER A 98 -14.32 8.25 -8.13
C SER A 98 -14.48 9.46 -9.08
N GLY A 99 -15.06 10.56 -8.59
CA GLY A 99 -15.15 11.85 -9.31
C GLY A 99 -13.90 12.72 -9.17
N LEU A 100 -12.77 12.18 -8.72
CA LEU A 100 -11.48 12.85 -8.57
C LEU A 100 -11.44 14.02 -7.57
N THR A 101 -12.44 14.13 -6.70
CA THR A 101 -12.42 15.10 -5.60
C THR A 101 -11.51 14.60 -4.48
N ASN A 102 -10.58 15.42 -4.03
CA ASN A 102 -9.69 15.08 -2.94
C ASN A 102 -10.47 14.90 -1.64
N LEU A 103 -10.21 13.80 -0.96
CA LEU A 103 -10.73 13.55 0.38
C LEU A 103 -9.87 14.28 1.40
N VAL A 104 -10.52 14.81 2.42
CA VAL A 104 -9.88 15.58 3.49
C VAL A 104 -9.76 14.71 4.73
N GLY A 105 -8.67 14.86 5.45
CA GLY A 105 -8.44 14.10 6.66
C GLY A 105 -7.40 14.72 7.58
N THR A 106 -6.92 13.94 8.50
CA THR A 106 -5.88 14.31 9.47
C THR A 106 -4.69 13.37 9.32
N ASN A 107 -3.50 13.91 9.32
CA ASN A 107 -2.26 13.16 9.26
C ASN A 107 -1.37 13.43 10.47
N ILE A 108 -0.57 12.45 10.81
CA ILE A 108 0.54 12.54 11.73
C ILE A 108 1.70 11.71 11.20
N ALA A 109 2.90 12.23 11.28
CA ALA A 109 4.13 11.51 10.95
C ALA A 109 5.18 11.73 12.03
N THR A 110 5.91 10.68 12.36
CA THR A 110 7.06 10.72 13.28
C THR A 110 8.24 10.17 12.52
N TYR A 111 9.32 10.90 12.44
CA TYR A 111 10.49 10.49 11.68
C TYR A 111 11.77 10.49 12.50
N THR A 112 12.65 9.58 12.15
CA THR A 112 13.97 9.41 12.71
C THR A 112 14.97 9.40 11.56
N ASN A 113 16.05 10.15 11.70
CA ASN A 113 17.14 10.18 10.75
C ASN A 113 18.44 9.83 11.49
N ASP A 114 19.29 9.01 10.90
CA ASP A 114 20.59 8.60 11.48
C ASP A 114 21.59 9.74 11.58
N ALA A 115 21.46 10.76 10.70
CA ALA A 115 22.31 11.96 10.73
C ALA A 115 21.81 13.03 11.72
N LEU A 116 20.60 12.89 12.28
CA LEU A 116 19.99 13.84 13.21
C LEU A 116 19.73 13.14 14.54
N SER A 117 20.32 13.63 15.61
CA SER A 117 19.98 13.17 16.95
C SER A 117 18.58 13.67 17.33
N GLY A 118 17.55 12.87 17.12
CA GLY A 118 16.22 13.19 17.58
C GLY A 118 15.08 12.62 16.76
N VAL A 119 13.88 12.70 17.35
CA VAL A 119 12.62 12.31 16.70
C VAL A 119 11.81 13.58 16.45
N THR A 120 11.44 13.84 15.23
CA THR A 120 10.60 14.98 14.87
C THR A 120 9.19 14.53 14.53
N LYS A 121 8.19 15.33 14.90
CA LYS A 121 6.78 15.07 14.60
C LYS A 121 6.23 16.13 13.66
N SER A 122 5.45 15.67 12.69
CA SER A 122 4.65 16.51 11.81
C SER A 122 3.18 16.11 11.91
N SER A 123 2.28 17.09 11.93
CA SER A 123 0.84 16.83 11.93
C SER A 123 0.09 17.87 11.11
N GLY A 124 -0.99 17.44 10.45
CA GLY A 124 -1.88 18.32 9.69
C GLY A 124 -3.34 17.94 9.93
N ARG A 125 -4.21 18.94 9.99
CA ARG A 125 -5.67 18.75 10.08
C ARG A 125 -6.34 19.34 8.85
N ASN A 126 -7.43 18.72 8.41
CA ASN A 126 -8.21 19.15 7.24
C ASN A 126 -7.34 19.29 5.97
N THR A 127 -6.38 18.38 5.80
CA THR A 127 -5.51 18.36 4.63
C THR A 127 -6.07 17.43 3.58
N SER A 128 -6.05 17.84 2.32
CA SER A 128 -6.36 16.98 1.17
C SER A 128 -5.13 16.26 0.62
N VAL A 129 -3.98 16.58 1.18
CA VAL A 129 -2.67 16.04 0.82
C VAL A 129 -2.03 15.46 2.07
N PHE A 130 -1.65 14.19 2.00
CA PHE A 130 -1.00 13.49 3.09
C PHE A 130 0.47 13.38 2.75
N THR A 131 1.28 14.12 3.48
CA THR A 131 2.72 14.21 3.27
C THR A 131 3.44 13.31 4.26
N ILE A 132 4.26 12.40 3.73
CA ILE A 132 5.25 11.65 4.48
C ILE A 132 6.56 12.43 4.33
N PRO A 133 7.03 13.11 5.38
CA PRO A 133 8.21 13.95 5.27
C PRO A 133 9.43 13.13 4.89
N ASP A 134 10.28 13.72 4.08
CA ASP A 134 11.61 13.21 3.79
C ASP A 134 12.62 14.18 4.41
N VAL A 135 13.47 13.66 5.27
CA VAL A 135 14.40 14.50 6.03
C VAL A 135 15.78 14.45 5.40
N HIS A 136 15.86 14.94 4.17
CA HIS A 136 17.15 15.38 3.67
C HIS A 136 17.23 16.89 3.87
N SER A 137 18.32 17.34 4.47
CA SER A 137 18.62 18.76 4.57
C SER A 137 18.57 19.34 3.15
N SER A 138 17.66 20.28 2.91
CA SER A 138 17.58 21.04 1.67
C SER A 138 18.98 21.56 1.31
N GLY A 139 19.47 21.23 0.12
CA GLY A 139 20.77 21.67 -0.38
C GLY A 139 21.86 20.62 -0.49
N VAL A 140 21.61 19.36 -0.19
CA VAL A 140 22.55 18.28 -0.49
C VAL A 140 22.32 17.81 -1.92
N THR A 141 23.22 18.19 -2.81
CA THR A 141 23.29 17.60 -4.15
C THR A 141 23.70 16.14 -3.99
N LEU A 142 22.77 15.23 -4.20
CA LEU A 142 23.03 13.80 -4.09
C LEU A 142 23.72 13.33 -5.37
N THR A 143 24.92 12.80 -5.25
CA THR A 143 25.73 12.33 -6.39
C THR A 143 25.39 10.90 -6.79
N SER A 144 24.41 10.27 -6.17
CA SER A 144 24.04 8.89 -6.44
C SER A 144 22.67 8.52 -5.87
N GLY A 145 22.18 7.34 -6.21
CA GLY A 145 20.81 6.89 -6.10
C GLY A 145 20.08 7.08 -4.77
N ILE A 146 18.79 7.32 -4.86
CA ILE A 146 17.84 7.29 -3.76
C ILE A 146 16.95 6.07 -3.93
N SER A 147 16.69 5.37 -2.84
CA SER A 147 15.68 4.31 -2.77
C SER A 147 14.68 4.61 -1.66
N LYS A 148 13.41 4.52 -1.98
CA LYS A 148 12.30 4.64 -1.04
C LYS A 148 11.49 3.36 -1.02
N VAL A 149 11.23 2.85 0.17
CA VAL A 149 10.31 1.73 0.41
C VAL A 149 9.22 2.23 1.33
N ILE A 150 7.97 2.09 0.91
CA ILE A 150 6.82 2.56 1.67
C ILE A 150 5.83 1.42 1.80
N ASP A 151 5.57 1.03 3.02
CA ASP A 151 4.60 0.00 3.38
C ASP A 151 3.49 0.62 4.21
N PHE A 152 2.25 0.46 3.77
CA PHE A 152 1.13 0.95 4.56
C PHE A 152 -0.13 0.10 4.38
N GLU A 153 -0.99 0.20 5.38
CA GLU A 153 -2.29 -0.44 5.41
C GLU A 153 -3.39 0.61 5.40
N ILE A 154 -4.44 0.35 4.63
CA ILE A 154 -5.67 1.15 4.59
C ILE A 154 -6.78 0.29 5.15
N SER A 155 -7.27 0.66 6.32
CA SER A 155 -8.30 -0.07 7.04
C SER A 155 -9.56 0.77 7.23
N PRO A 156 -10.76 0.22 6.96
CA PRO A 156 -12.00 0.90 7.31
C PRO A 156 -12.18 0.89 8.83
N THR A 157 -12.57 2.02 9.39
CA THR A 157 -12.99 2.10 10.79
C THR A 157 -14.51 2.03 10.87
N PHE A 158 -15.05 1.28 11.83
CA PHE A 158 -16.49 1.29 12.07
C PHE A 158 -16.89 2.44 12.96
N SER A 159 -17.83 3.24 12.45
CA SER A 159 -18.74 3.96 13.32
C SER A 159 -20.09 3.27 13.21
N THR A 160 -20.50 2.61 14.26
CA THR A 160 -21.83 1.95 14.35
C THR A 160 -22.98 2.95 14.39
N SER A 161 -22.70 4.25 14.54
CA SER A 161 -23.71 5.30 14.73
C SER A 161 -23.86 6.27 13.55
N LEU A 162 -22.98 6.21 12.54
CA LEU A 162 -23.00 7.11 11.40
C LEU A 162 -23.17 6.32 10.10
N SER A 163 -24.40 6.05 9.75
CA SER A 163 -24.78 5.28 8.55
C SER A 163 -24.40 5.91 7.20
N ALA A 164 -23.69 7.06 7.19
CA ALA A 164 -23.40 7.78 5.98
C ALA A 164 -21.93 8.19 5.78
N ILE A 165 -21.06 8.10 6.79
CA ILE A 165 -19.67 8.56 6.67
C ILE A 165 -18.74 7.40 6.90
N GLN A 166 -18.17 6.92 5.81
CA GLN A 166 -17.12 5.92 5.83
C GLN A 166 -15.83 6.58 6.25
N GLN A 167 -15.22 6.09 7.31
CA GLN A 167 -13.91 6.52 7.77
C GLN A 167 -12.88 5.44 7.47
N TRP A 168 -11.73 5.87 7.02
CA TRP A 168 -10.57 5.03 6.77
C TRP A 168 -9.41 5.51 7.62
N VAL A 169 -8.62 4.58 8.10
CA VAL A 169 -7.33 4.86 8.72
C VAL A 169 -6.25 4.22 7.87
N THR A 170 -5.27 5.02 7.51
CA THR A 170 -4.03 4.55 6.89
C THR A 170 -2.93 4.66 7.93
N TYR A 171 -2.13 3.62 8.08
CA TYR A 171 -0.91 3.66 8.89
C TYR A 171 0.19 2.87 8.20
N GLY A 172 1.42 3.33 8.36
CA GLY A 172 2.52 2.70 7.66
C GLY A 172 3.87 3.24 8.04
N LYS A 173 4.85 2.76 7.30
CA LYS A 173 6.25 3.12 7.41
C LYS A 173 6.82 3.47 6.06
N ALA A 174 7.71 4.44 6.05
CA ALA A 174 8.54 4.76 4.89
C ALA A 174 10.01 4.72 5.30
N VAL A 175 10.84 4.15 4.45
CA VAL A 175 12.29 4.13 4.61
C VAL A 175 12.90 4.75 3.37
N THR A 176 13.69 5.79 3.54
CA THR A 176 14.46 6.40 2.47
C THR A 176 15.94 6.13 2.73
N THR A 177 16.62 5.58 1.75
CA THR A 177 18.07 5.38 1.76
C THR A 177 18.70 6.20 0.66
N VAL A 178 19.79 6.85 0.99
CA VAL A 178 20.61 7.61 0.04
C VAL A 178 21.97 6.95 -0.07
N THR A 179 22.35 6.58 -1.28
CA THR A 179 23.66 5.95 -1.56
C THR A 179 24.58 6.91 -2.28
N GLY A 180 25.90 6.81 -2.03
CA GLY A 180 26.94 7.55 -2.75
C GLY A 180 27.42 8.83 -2.09
N GLN A 181 27.02 9.09 -0.90
CA GLN A 181 27.71 9.97 0.03
C GLN A 181 28.76 9.16 0.79
N ALA A 182 29.79 9.81 1.35
CA ALA A 182 30.76 9.15 2.21
C ALA A 182 30.12 8.39 3.39
N ASN A 183 28.90 8.78 3.75
CA ASN A 183 28.02 8.09 4.69
C ASN A 183 26.64 7.92 4.03
N ALA A 184 26.20 6.67 3.84
CA ALA A 184 24.81 6.41 3.49
C ALA A 184 23.90 6.90 4.61
N THR A 185 22.85 7.66 4.27
CA THR A 185 21.84 8.12 5.25
C THR A 185 20.57 7.32 5.13
N ILE A 186 19.99 6.98 6.28
CA ILE A 186 18.70 6.28 6.38
C ILE A 186 17.72 7.19 7.12
N THR A 187 16.58 7.43 6.51
CA THR A 187 15.45 8.10 7.17
C THR A 187 14.30 7.12 7.30
N MET A 188 13.76 6.99 8.50
CA MET A 188 12.59 6.18 8.79
C MET A 188 11.45 7.07 9.24
N VAL A 189 10.26 6.84 8.70
CA VAL A 189 9.05 7.60 9.03
C VAL A 189 7.93 6.62 9.37
N ASP A 190 7.37 6.74 10.56
CA ASP A 190 6.08 6.14 10.91
C ASP A 190 4.99 7.18 10.67
N PHE A 191 3.92 6.82 9.99
CA PHE A 191 2.84 7.74 9.66
C PHE A 191 1.46 7.13 9.85
N ALA A 192 0.48 7.99 10.12
CA ALA A 192 -0.93 7.63 10.16
C ALA A 192 -1.78 8.75 9.55
N HIS A 193 -2.80 8.35 8.80
CA HIS A 193 -3.79 9.25 8.21
C HIS A 193 -5.20 8.75 8.57
N SER A 194 -6.10 9.69 8.84
CA SER A 194 -7.54 9.42 8.98
C SER A 194 -8.29 10.19 7.92
N ILE A 195 -9.12 9.49 7.15
CA ILE A 195 -9.79 10.03 5.97
C ILE A 195 -11.27 9.74 6.08
N PHE A 196 -12.12 10.67 5.64
CA PHE A 196 -13.56 10.48 5.58
C PHE A 196 -14.05 10.44 4.12
N GLY A 197 -14.92 9.51 3.81
CA GLY A 197 -15.54 9.34 2.50
C GLY A 197 -15.17 8.04 1.80
N THR A 198 -15.72 7.84 0.61
CA THR A 198 -15.44 6.67 -0.23
C THR A 198 -14.19 6.91 -1.07
N ILE A 199 -13.18 6.08 -0.90
CA ILE A 199 -11.95 6.16 -1.69
C ILE A 199 -12.19 5.44 -3.02
N GLY A 200 -12.12 6.16 -4.12
CA GLY A 200 -12.22 5.64 -5.48
C GLY A 200 -10.88 5.65 -6.23
N ASN A 201 -9.91 6.44 -5.75
CA ASN A 201 -8.59 6.52 -6.34
C ASN A 201 -7.54 6.78 -5.26
N LEU A 202 -6.40 6.13 -5.39
CA LEU A 202 -5.19 6.38 -4.61
C LEU A 202 -4.11 6.92 -5.54
N TYR A 203 -3.56 8.08 -5.21
CA TYR A 203 -2.43 8.68 -5.91
C TYR A 203 -1.19 8.59 -5.03
N ILE A 204 -0.11 8.13 -5.61
CA ILE A 204 1.18 7.94 -4.96
C ILE A 204 2.22 8.75 -5.72
N ASN A 205 2.74 9.79 -5.09
CA ASN A 205 3.93 10.50 -5.55
C ASN A 205 5.08 10.16 -4.59
N PRO A 206 6.06 9.38 -5.00
CA PRO A 206 7.16 8.99 -4.12
C PRO A 206 8.09 10.16 -3.76
N GLY A 207 7.89 11.34 -4.34
CA GLY A 207 8.74 12.50 -4.07
C GLY A 207 10.16 12.33 -4.59
N LEU A 208 10.33 11.61 -5.66
CA LEU A 208 11.58 11.55 -6.42
C LEU A 208 11.43 12.57 -7.54
N ASP A 209 11.90 13.78 -7.28
CA ASP A 209 11.89 14.85 -8.26
C ASP A 209 13.04 14.69 -9.23
N LEU A 210 12.84 15.23 -10.42
CA LEU A 210 13.79 15.36 -11.52
C LEU A 210 13.77 14.21 -12.54
N GLY A 211 12.71 14.24 -13.31
CA GLY A 211 12.73 13.63 -14.64
C GLY A 211 12.58 12.13 -14.67
N SER A 212 11.70 11.59 -13.90
CA SER A 212 11.29 10.18 -13.83
C SER A 212 12.12 9.34 -12.86
N PRO A 213 11.51 8.68 -11.89
CA PRO A 213 12.17 7.61 -11.17
C PRO A 213 12.66 6.57 -12.19
N ASP A 214 13.84 5.97 -11.96
CA ASP A 214 14.33 4.89 -12.80
C ASP A 214 13.42 3.68 -12.69
N LEU A 215 12.80 3.52 -11.52
CA LEU A 215 11.80 2.49 -11.27
C LEU A 215 10.82 2.94 -10.17
N ILE A 216 9.54 2.74 -10.41
CA ILE A 216 8.53 2.66 -9.37
C ILE A 216 7.78 1.32 -9.49
N SER A 217 7.71 0.58 -8.40
CA SER A 217 6.92 -0.64 -8.30
C SER A 217 5.88 -0.46 -7.20
N VAL A 218 4.63 -0.76 -7.51
CA VAL A 218 3.52 -0.69 -6.55
C VAL A 218 2.75 -1.99 -6.58
N SER A 219 2.55 -2.58 -5.42
CA SER A 219 1.69 -3.75 -5.25
C SER A 219 0.64 -3.47 -4.20
N ILE A 220 -0.61 -3.78 -4.51
CA ILE A 220 -1.73 -3.65 -3.58
C ILE A 220 -2.37 -5.00 -3.37
N TYR A 221 -2.49 -5.37 -2.13
CA TYR A 221 -3.13 -6.59 -1.67
C TYR A 221 -4.36 -6.23 -0.83
N ARG A 222 -5.35 -7.11 -0.83
CA ARG A 222 -6.47 -7.01 0.09
C ARG A 222 -6.67 -8.31 0.87
N THR A 223 -7.20 -8.19 2.05
CA THR A 223 -7.65 -9.32 2.87
C THR A 223 -9.05 -9.03 3.38
N ALA A 224 -9.89 -10.07 3.43
CA ALA A 224 -11.22 -9.91 3.98
C ALA A 224 -11.12 -9.55 5.47
N ARG A 225 -11.94 -8.61 5.89
CA ARG A 225 -12.06 -8.26 7.30
C ARG A 225 -12.81 -9.37 8.03
N LYS A 226 -12.27 -9.80 9.16
CA LYS A 226 -12.89 -10.78 10.06
C LYS A 226 -13.82 -10.10 11.05
#